data_d56139ab9fec1560f23c1e7f2c6c0ccd
#
_entry.id   d56139ab9fec1560f23c1e7f2c6c0ccd
#
_cell.length_a   1.000
_cell.length_b   1.000
_cell.length_c   1.000
_cell.angle_alpha   90.00
_cell.angle_beta   90.00
_cell.angle_gamma   90.00
#
_symmetry.space_group_name_H-M   'P 1'
#
loop_
_entity.id
_entity.type
_entity.pdbx_description
1 polymer ?
#
loop_
_entity_poly.entity_id
_entity_poly.type
_entity_poly.pdbx_seq_one_letter_code
_entity_poly.pdbx_strand_id
1 'polypeptide(L)'
;MSVAWKSTEWSGETQPTWKDDTPVYDRGETVCVIGAGASGLVAIKNLREQGFSVDCFERETNVGGAWNWRHSRSPVYASTHLISSKPFTQFPDFPMPDEWPDYPSHGQVNDYLLRYTEHFGLREHIWFGTEVSSIEPIDDGRWLVRTRPSGGGVERVARYAAVIIANGHNWSPKLPAYDGMDDFRGEMIHASSYKEAATLRGRKVLVVGGGNTGCDIAVEGAQNAAVCWHSVRRGYWYAPKYVFGRPADQVNDQVAAKHLPLWLRQWLFARALRLTVGDVTRYGLPKPDHRVYETHPIVNSQLLYQIGHGGVRPVGEVQRFDRDGVVLANGEHIGPDLVIFATGYLPRFEFLGPDVLDADAEGRPKLALHTFARRHPTLAVAGMVQPDSGVFPIVHWQTVTIARWLRLREADPRRAAEFWQGIVATPDRRWTDARVKNSTRHWFEISHTVYLRALQGLLGDLEAAR
;
A
#
# COMPACT_ATOMS: atom_id res chain seq x y z
N MET A 1 -27.03 2.11 9.31
CA MET A 1 -26.91 2.28 10.79
C MET A 1 -25.81 3.28 11.00
N SER A 2 -26.13 4.45 11.58
CA SER A 2 -25.10 5.42 11.98
C SER A 2 -24.22 4.73 13.01
N VAL A 3 -22.93 4.60 12.71
CA VAL A 3 -21.95 4.16 13.70
C VAL A 3 -21.88 5.29 14.73
N ALA A 4 -22.58 5.10 15.84
CA ALA A 4 -22.49 6.03 16.93
C ALA A 4 -21.03 6.07 17.40
N TRP A 5 -20.51 7.24 17.66
CA TRP A 5 -19.29 7.40 18.44
C TRP A 5 -19.37 6.49 19.66
N LYS A 6 -18.25 5.97 20.13
CA LYS A 6 -18.18 5.33 21.45
C LYS A 6 -18.46 6.38 22.51
N SER A 7 -19.71 6.83 22.55
CA SER A 7 -20.16 7.95 23.39
C SER A 7 -19.96 7.65 24.87
N THR A 8 -19.92 6.37 25.26
CA THR A 8 -19.73 5.99 26.65
C THR A 8 -18.39 6.37 27.23
N GLU A 9 -17.31 6.39 26.41
CA GLU A 9 -15.97 6.81 26.87
C GLU A 9 -15.83 8.35 26.90
N TRP A 10 -16.74 9.05 26.23
CA TRP A 10 -16.83 10.51 26.19
C TRP A 10 -18.11 11.03 26.87
N SER A 11 -18.86 10.12 27.52
CA SER A 11 -20.13 10.45 28.18
C SER A 11 -19.90 11.26 29.43
N GLY A 12 -20.72 12.25 29.61
CA GLY A 12 -20.64 13.19 30.72
C GLY A 12 -19.95 14.53 30.36
N GLU A 13 -19.34 14.61 29.19
CA GLU A 13 -18.70 15.83 28.72
C GLU A 13 -19.56 16.49 27.64
N THR A 14 -19.64 17.81 27.70
CA THR A 14 -20.26 18.60 26.62
C THR A 14 -19.54 18.36 25.33
N GLN A 15 -20.26 18.14 24.21
CA GLN A 15 -19.63 18.01 22.90
C GLN A 15 -18.69 19.19 22.67
N PRO A 16 -17.39 18.93 22.37
CA PRO A 16 -16.45 20.00 22.15
C PRO A 16 -16.90 20.88 20.99
N THR A 17 -16.89 22.19 21.20
CA THR A 17 -17.08 23.16 20.13
C THR A 17 -15.73 23.49 19.51
N TRP A 18 -15.71 23.73 18.22
CA TRP A 18 -14.50 24.14 17.52
C TRP A 18 -14.14 25.59 17.85
N LYS A 19 -13.27 25.79 18.83
CA LYS A 19 -12.67 27.06 19.25
C LYS A 19 -11.34 26.79 19.92
N ASP A 20 -10.52 27.81 20.12
CA ASP A 20 -9.24 27.71 20.81
C ASP A 20 -9.34 27.17 22.25
N ASP A 21 -10.50 27.28 22.85
CA ASP A 21 -10.84 26.78 24.19
C ASP A 21 -11.50 25.39 24.18
N THR A 22 -11.42 24.64 23.06
CA THR A 22 -11.92 23.25 22.97
C THR A 22 -11.25 22.37 24.02
N PRO A 23 -12.03 21.65 24.86
CA PRO A 23 -11.48 20.76 25.86
C PRO A 23 -10.57 19.70 25.24
N VAL A 24 -9.37 19.55 25.82
CA VAL A 24 -8.42 18.50 25.42
C VAL A 24 -8.59 17.32 26.36
N TYR A 25 -8.97 16.17 25.78
CA TYR A 25 -9.10 14.92 26.54
C TYR A 25 -7.74 14.26 26.71
N ASP A 26 -7.32 14.02 27.94
CA ASP A 26 -6.08 13.27 28.20
C ASP A 26 -6.35 11.77 28.17
N ARG A 27 -5.75 11.08 27.19
CA ARG A 27 -5.85 9.63 27.03
C ARG A 27 -4.71 8.87 27.74
N GLY A 28 -3.90 9.56 28.55
CA GLY A 28 -2.79 8.96 29.29
C GLY A 28 -1.80 8.24 28.39
N GLU A 29 -1.50 6.97 28.70
CA GLU A 29 -0.55 6.15 27.94
C GLU A 29 -1.21 5.43 26.74
N THR A 30 -2.42 5.82 26.34
CA THR A 30 -3.10 5.26 25.16
C THR A 30 -2.35 5.59 23.87
N VAL A 31 -2.26 4.61 22.98
CA VAL A 31 -1.68 4.76 21.65
C VAL A 31 -2.79 5.02 20.62
N CYS A 32 -2.63 6.07 19.83
CA CYS A 32 -3.52 6.36 18.70
C CYS A 32 -3.07 5.58 17.46
N VAL A 33 -3.99 4.90 16.79
CA VAL A 33 -3.78 4.24 15.49
C VAL A 33 -4.66 4.92 14.44
N ILE A 34 -4.11 5.27 13.28
CA ILE A 34 -4.84 5.97 12.21
C ILE A 34 -5.08 5.02 11.04
N GLY A 35 -6.32 4.56 10.87
CA GLY A 35 -6.78 3.64 9.83
C GLY A 35 -6.92 2.20 10.32
N ALA A 36 -8.04 1.54 9.97
CA ALA A 36 -8.36 0.14 10.29
C ALA A 36 -8.29 -0.79 9.05
N GLY A 37 -7.33 -0.55 8.16
CA GLY A 37 -6.90 -1.50 7.14
C GLY A 37 -6.02 -2.62 7.75
N ALA A 38 -5.45 -3.47 6.91
CA ALA A 38 -4.58 -4.58 7.35
C ALA A 38 -3.48 -4.13 8.32
N SER A 39 -2.85 -2.98 8.05
CA SER A 39 -1.77 -2.43 8.89
C SER A 39 -2.27 -1.96 10.26
N GLY A 40 -3.42 -1.30 10.30
CA GLY A 40 -3.99 -0.81 11.56
C GLY A 40 -4.51 -1.94 12.43
N LEU A 41 -5.17 -2.93 11.84
CA LEU A 41 -5.69 -4.09 12.59
C LEU A 41 -4.56 -4.85 13.30
N VAL A 42 -3.47 -5.15 12.60
CA VAL A 42 -2.34 -5.85 13.21
C VAL A 42 -1.58 -4.94 14.20
N ALA A 43 -1.59 -3.61 14.01
CA ALA A 43 -1.04 -2.66 14.98
C ALA A 43 -1.83 -2.68 16.29
N ILE A 44 -3.18 -2.61 16.23
CA ILE A 44 -4.03 -2.70 17.42
C ILE A 44 -3.72 -4.00 18.18
N LYS A 45 -3.73 -5.13 17.49
CA LYS A 45 -3.46 -6.44 18.07
C LYS A 45 -2.11 -6.49 18.78
N ASN A 46 -1.03 -6.13 18.11
CA ASN A 46 0.33 -6.21 18.66
C ASN A 46 0.58 -5.21 19.81
N LEU A 47 -0.01 -4.02 19.75
CA LEU A 47 0.02 -3.06 20.86
C LEU A 47 -0.69 -3.62 22.10
N ARG A 48 -1.86 -4.19 21.92
CA ARG A 48 -2.63 -4.81 23.01
C ARG A 48 -1.92 -5.99 23.66
N GLU A 49 -1.24 -6.81 22.88
CA GLU A 49 -0.39 -7.90 23.41
C GLU A 49 0.76 -7.40 24.29
N GLN A 50 1.21 -6.17 24.06
CA GLN A 50 2.17 -5.49 24.93
C GLN A 50 1.50 -4.71 26.07
N GLY A 51 0.18 -4.82 26.25
CA GLY A 51 -0.58 -4.20 27.33
C GLY A 51 -0.95 -2.73 27.14
N PHE A 52 -0.81 -2.19 25.94
CA PHE A 52 -1.24 -0.81 25.65
C PHE A 52 -2.76 -0.71 25.49
N SER A 53 -3.35 0.39 25.98
CA SER A 53 -4.66 0.85 25.53
C SER A 53 -4.52 1.45 24.14
N VAL A 54 -5.51 1.23 23.27
CA VAL A 54 -5.46 1.68 21.87
C VAL A 54 -6.78 2.30 21.47
N ASP A 55 -6.73 3.49 20.87
CA ASP A 55 -7.82 4.09 20.11
C ASP A 55 -7.44 4.11 18.63
N CYS A 56 -8.21 3.41 17.80
CA CYS A 56 -8.02 3.41 16.37
C CYS A 56 -9.13 4.23 15.70
N PHE A 57 -8.75 5.18 14.85
CA PHE A 57 -9.72 5.99 14.09
C PHE A 57 -9.78 5.53 12.65
N GLU A 58 -10.98 5.12 12.22
CA GLU A 58 -11.27 4.72 10.86
C GLU A 58 -12.35 5.62 10.25
N ARG A 59 -12.01 6.25 9.13
CA ARG A 59 -12.92 7.16 8.42
C ARG A 59 -14.14 6.48 7.82
N GLU A 60 -14.00 5.21 7.44
CA GLU A 60 -15.07 4.41 6.84
C GLU A 60 -15.90 3.72 7.94
N THR A 61 -16.99 3.09 7.54
CA THR A 61 -17.94 2.46 8.47
C THR A 61 -17.58 1.02 8.83
N ASN A 62 -16.51 0.48 8.25
CA ASN A 62 -16.05 -0.88 8.51
C ASN A 62 -14.54 -1.00 8.31
N VAL A 63 -13.96 -2.13 8.74
CA VAL A 63 -12.56 -2.47 8.52
C VAL A 63 -12.28 -2.91 7.08
N GLY A 64 -11.00 -3.10 6.76
CA GLY A 64 -10.55 -3.67 5.49
C GLY A 64 -9.72 -2.72 4.63
N GLY A 65 -9.84 -1.40 4.87
CA GLY A 65 -9.07 -0.39 4.14
C GLY A 65 -9.18 -0.56 2.63
N ALA A 66 -8.05 -0.68 1.93
CA ALA A 66 -7.99 -0.85 0.48
C ALA A 66 -8.75 -2.10 -0.03
N TRP A 67 -8.85 -3.16 0.76
CA TRP A 67 -9.49 -4.43 0.35
C TRP A 67 -11.01 -4.42 0.44
N ASN A 68 -11.59 -3.48 1.16
CA ASN A 68 -13.04 -3.30 1.16
C ASN A 68 -13.45 -2.43 -0.02
N TRP A 69 -13.91 -3.07 -1.08
CA TRP A 69 -14.23 -2.38 -2.34
C TRP A 69 -15.39 -1.37 -2.23
N ARG A 70 -16.19 -1.46 -1.16
CA ARG A 70 -17.27 -0.52 -0.85
C ARG A 70 -16.78 0.80 -0.26
N HIS A 71 -15.52 0.84 0.21
CA HIS A 71 -14.91 2.06 0.71
C HIS A 71 -14.69 3.07 -0.42
N SER A 72 -14.94 4.34 -0.13
CA SER A 72 -14.89 5.42 -1.11
C SER A 72 -13.52 5.58 -1.77
N ARG A 73 -12.44 5.28 -1.04
CA ARG A 73 -11.04 5.37 -1.48
C ARG A 73 -10.41 4.01 -1.80
N SER A 74 -11.20 2.95 -1.89
CA SER A 74 -10.66 1.63 -2.23
C SER A 74 -10.16 1.58 -3.68
N PRO A 75 -8.93 1.11 -3.92
CA PRO A 75 -8.39 0.99 -5.28
C PRO A 75 -8.79 -0.29 -5.99
N VAL A 76 -9.46 -1.23 -5.31
CA VAL A 76 -9.78 -2.54 -5.88
C VAL A 76 -11.03 -2.48 -6.77
N TYR A 77 -11.08 -3.37 -7.73
CA TYR A 77 -12.17 -3.62 -8.69
C TYR A 77 -12.61 -5.08 -8.61
N ALA A 78 -13.74 -5.42 -9.19
CA ALA A 78 -14.42 -6.71 -9.03
C ALA A 78 -13.52 -7.93 -9.30
N SER A 79 -12.62 -7.86 -10.28
CA SER A 79 -11.70 -8.95 -10.63
C SER A 79 -10.38 -8.93 -9.87
N THR A 80 -10.17 -8.02 -8.94
CA THR A 80 -8.91 -7.92 -8.19
C THR A 80 -8.64 -9.18 -7.38
N HIS A 81 -7.48 -9.78 -7.61
CA HIS A 81 -6.93 -10.91 -6.85
C HIS A 81 -5.53 -10.55 -6.33
N LEU A 82 -5.10 -11.24 -5.29
CA LEU A 82 -3.72 -11.15 -4.85
C LEU A 82 -2.74 -11.45 -5.99
N ILE A 83 -1.61 -10.77 -5.98
CA ILE A 83 -0.47 -11.03 -6.88
C ILE A 83 0.66 -11.81 -6.17
N SER A 84 0.61 -11.92 -4.85
CA SER A 84 1.39 -12.83 -4.01
C SER A 84 0.52 -13.98 -3.53
N SER A 85 1.10 -15.16 -3.38
CA SER A 85 0.34 -16.34 -2.96
C SER A 85 -0.11 -16.26 -1.50
N LYS A 86 -1.15 -17.01 -1.18
CA LYS A 86 -1.78 -17.08 0.15
C LYS A 86 -0.76 -17.21 1.30
N PRO A 87 0.21 -18.16 1.29
CA PRO A 87 1.18 -18.32 2.37
C PRO A 87 2.10 -17.10 2.59
N PHE A 88 2.35 -16.33 1.54
CA PHE A 88 3.18 -15.13 1.64
C PHE A 88 2.39 -13.87 1.99
N THR A 89 1.04 -13.93 1.91
CA THR A 89 0.19 -12.77 2.19
C THR A 89 -0.44 -12.81 3.57
N GLN A 90 -0.78 -14.00 4.10
CA GLN A 90 -1.42 -14.14 5.41
C GLN A 90 -0.57 -13.58 6.56
N PHE A 91 -1.21 -13.19 7.66
CA PHE A 91 -0.49 -12.88 8.90
C PHE A 91 0.14 -14.14 9.48
N PRO A 92 1.33 -14.05 10.12
CA PRO A 92 2.02 -15.22 10.67
C PRO A 92 1.24 -15.95 11.77
N ASP A 93 0.39 -15.24 12.49
CA ASP A 93 -0.41 -15.72 13.62
C ASP A 93 -1.87 -16.03 13.28
N PHE A 94 -2.26 -15.82 12.02
CA PHE A 94 -3.62 -16.07 11.56
C PHE A 94 -3.62 -16.54 10.10
N PRO A 95 -3.56 -17.86 9.86
CA PRO A 95 -3.52 -18.40 8.50
C PRO A 95 -4.84 -18.21 7.76
N MET A 96 -4.78 -18.00 6.46
CA MET A 96 -5.95 -18.03 5.58
C MET A 96 -6.46 -19.47 5.45
N PRO A 97 -7.77 -19.69 5.26
CA PRO A 97 -8.36 -21.01 5.09
C PRO A 97 -7.68 -21.86 4.00
N ASP A 98 -7.47 -23.15 4.27
CA ASP A 98 -6.77 -24.04 3.35
C ASP A 98 -7.53 -24.23 2.02
N GLU A 99 -8.85 -24.21 2.08
CA GLU A 99 -9.73 -24.34 0.91
C GLU A 99 -9.74 -23.14 -0.01
N TRP A 100 -9.15 -22.02 0.40
CA TRP A 100 -9.06 -20.84 -0.46
C TRP A 100 -8.00 -21.04 -1.57
N PRO A 101 -8.20 -20.40 -2.74
CA PRO A 101 -7.25 -20.50 -3.85
C PRO A 101 -5.86 -19.93 -3.47
N ASP A 102 -4.85 -20.29 -4.27
CA ASP A 102 -3.48 -19.78 -4.09
C ASP A 102 -3.41 -18.24 -4.11
N TYR A 103 -4.27 -17.60 -4.88
CA TYR A 103 -4.38 -16.15 -5.02
C TYR A 103 -5.82 -15.70 -4.71
N PRO A 104 -6.17 -15.52 -3.43
CA PRO A 104 -7.49 -15.08 -3.02
C PRO A 104 -7.96 -13.77 -3.69
N SER A 105 -9.27 -13.67 -3.93
CA SER A 105 -9.90 -12.45 -4.43
C SER A 105 -9.92 -11.35 -3.36
N HIS A 106 -10.12 -10.10 -3.78
CA HIS A 106 -10.28 -8.97 -2.86
C HIS A 106 -11.37 -9.22 -1.82
N GLY A 107 -12.47 -9.89 -2.21
CA GLY A 107 -13.57 -10.23 -1.30
C GLY A 107 -13.12 -11.19 -0.20
N GLN A 108 -12.35 -12.23 -0.57
CA GLN A 108 -11.78 -13.17 0.41
C GLN A 108 -10.76 -12.47 1.31
N VAL A 109 -9.93 -11.58 0.78
CA VAL A 109 -8.98 -10.82 1.62
C VAL A 109 -9.73 -9.90 2.60
N ASN A 110 -10.80 -9.25 2.16
CA ASN A 110 -11.65 -8.45 3.06
C ASN A 110 -12.31 -9.32 4.14
N ASP A 111 -12.83 -10.48 3.77
CA ASP A 111 -13.41 -11.45 4.73
C ASP A 111 -12.35 -11.94 5.74
N TYR A 112 -11.13 -12.20 5.29
CA TYR A 112 -9.99 -12.53 6.15
C TYR A 112 -9.72 -11.44 7.19
N LEU A 113 -9.72 -10.17 6.79
CA LEU A 113 -9.51 -9.05 7.71
C LEU A 113 -10.69 -8.86 8.69
N LEU A 114 -11.92 -9.13 8.26
CA LEU A 114 -13.08 -9.15 9.14
C LEU A 114 -12.96 -10.27 10.21
N ARG A 115 -12.62 -11.49 9.79
CA ARG A 115 -12.39 -12.62 10.70
C ARG A 115 -11.22 -12.38 11.66
N TYR A 116 -10.15 -11.73 11.18
CA TYR A 116 -9.04 -11.31 12.03
C TYR A 116 -9.49 -10.33 13.11
N THR A 117 -10.31 -9.36 12.73
CA THR A 117 -10.88 -8.37 13.65
C THR A 117 -11.74 -9.00 14.73
N GLU A 118 -12.58 -9.97 14.37
CA GLU A 118 -13.43 -10.68 15.29
C GLU A 118 -12.63 -11.62 16.21
N HIS A 119 -11.70 -12.40 15.64
CA HIS A 119 -10.89 -13.37 16.37
C HIS A 119 -10.08 -12.74 17.51
N PHE A 120 -9.51 -11.56 17.24
CA PHE A 120 -8.71 -10.84 18.24
C PHE A 120 -9.49 -9.79 19.03
N GLY A 121 -10.81 -9.69 18.86
CA GLY A 121 -11.66 -8.73 19.58
C GLY A 121 -11.29 -7.25 19.32
N LEU A 122 -10.87 -6.91 18.07
CA LEU A 122 -10.30 -5.59 17.80
C LEU A 122 -11.36 -4.51 17.60
N ARG A 123 -12.61 -4.88 17.33
CA ARG A 123 -13.67 -3.96 16.97
C ARG A 123 -13.96 -2.90 18.02
N GLU A 124 -13.86 -3.25 19.29
CA GLU A 124 -14.11 -2.36 20.44
C GLU A 124 -13.10 -1.21 20.56
N HIS A 125 -11.94 -1.33 19.89
CA HIS A 125 -10.88 -0.32 19.87
C HIS A 125 -10.96 0.61 18.66
N ILE A 126 -11.96 0.45 17.78
CA ILE A 126 -12.05 1.17 16.51
C ILE A 126 -13.23 2.14 16.53
N TRP A 127 -12.93 3.41 16.32
CA TRP A 127 -13.87 4.51 16.15
C TRP A 127 -14.19 4.68 14.66
N PHE A 128 -15.25 4.03 14.21
CA PHE A 128 -15.69 4.10 12.82
C PHE A 128 -16.35 5.43 12.46
N GLY A 129 -16.35 5.78 11.16
CA GLY A 129 -16.92 7.03 10.68
C GLY A 129 -16.21 8.26 11.25
N THR A 130 -14.96 8.12 11.63
CA THR A 130 -14.16 9.13 12.31
C THR A 130 -12.83 9.31 11.59
N GLU A 131 -12.59 10.52 11.07
CA GLU A 131 -11.31 10.86 10.46
C GLU A 131 -10.44 11.66 11.43
N VAL A 132 -9.14 11.43 11.36
CA VAL A 132 -8.14 12.28 11.99
C VAL A 132 -7.89 13.45 11.05
N SER A 133 -8.13 14.67 11.54
CA SER A 133 -7.96 15.92 10.79
C SER A 133 -6.58 16.54 10.97
N SER A 134 -5.97 16.40 12.16
CA SER A 134 -4.56 16.76 12.39
C SER A 134 -3.94 15.96 13.52
N ILE A 135 -2.61 15.82 13.48
CA ILE A 135 -1.77 15.41 14.60
C ILE A 135 -0.60 16.38 14.75
N GLU A 136 -0.31 16.75 15.96
CA GLU A 136 0.73 17.72 16.30
C GLU A 136 1.56 17.21 17.48
N PRO A 137 2.91 17.23 17.41
CA PRO A 137 3.74 16.91 18.57
C PRO A 137 3.62 18.03 19.62
N ILE A 138 3.64 17.65 20.90
CA ILE A 138 3.68 18.59 22.02
C ILE A 138 4.96 18.39 22.84
N ASP A 139 5.28 19.38 23.67
CA ASP A 139 6.60 19.51 24.33
C ASP A 139 7.01 18.32 25.20
N ASP A 140 6.07 17.55 25.74
CA ASP A 140 6.31 16.36 26.55
C ASP A 140 6.56 15.07 25.74
N GLY A 141 6.66 15.18 24.40
CA GLY A 141 6.86 14.04 23.49
C GLY A 141 5.58 13.26 23.19
N ARG A 142 4.42 13.76 23.62
CA ARG A 142 3.10 13.27 23.30
C ARG A 142 2.53 13.93 22.05
N TRP A 143 1.32 13.54 21.68
CA TRP A 143 0.64 13.98 20.46
C TRP A 143 -0.73 14.55 20.76
N LEU A 144 -0.99 15.72 20.21
CA LEU A 144 -2.34 16.27 20.12
C LEU A 144 -2.99 15.74 18.84
N VAL A 145 -4.08 14.99 18.98
CA VAL A 145 -4.81 14.39 17.85
C VAL A 145 -6.19 15.03 17.76
N ARG A 146 -6.50 15.58 16.59
CA ARG A 146 -7.82 16.12 16.27
C ARG A 146 -8.60 15.15 15.42
N THR A 147 -9.84 14.89 15.80
CA THR A 147 -10.72 13.94 15.12
C THR A 147 -12.08 14.57 14.88
N ARG A 148 -12.72 14.20 13.78
CA ARG A 148 -14.08 14.61 13.46
C ARG A 148 -14.85 13.49 12.77
N PRO A 149 -16.20 13.50 12.80
CA PRO A 149 -17.00 12.60 11.99
C PRO A 149 -16.65 12.76 10.50
N SER A 150 -16.53 11.64 9.75
CA SER A 150 -16.17 11.66 8.32
C SER A 150 -17.18 12.42 7.43
N GLY A 151 -18.43 12.55 7.87
CA GLY A 151 -19.47 13.35 7.23
C GLY A 151 -19.46 14.84 7.61
N GLY A 152 -18.43 15.28 8.34
CA GLY A 152 -18.39 16.62 8.93
C GLY A 152 -19.06 16.68 10.30
N GLY A 153 -18.77 17.72 11.07
CA GLY A 153 -19.34 17.90 12.42
C GLY A 153 -18.32 18.43 13.41
N VAL A 154 -18.66 18.32 14.70
CA VAL A 154 -17.85 18.84 15.80
C VAL A 154 -16.54 18.06 15.92
N GLU A 155 -15.44 18.77 15.98
CA GLU A 155 -14.10 18.21 16.16
C GLU A 155 -13.84 17.96 17.66
N ARG A 156 -13.07 16.89 17.93
CA ARG A 156 -12.60 16.54 19.27
C ARG A 156 -11.09 16.54 19.28
N VAL A 157 -10.52 16.94 20.39
CA VAL A 157 -9.07 17.03 20.58
C VAL A 157 -8.67 16.13 21.74
N ALA A 158 -7.70 15.25 21.52
CA ALA A 158 -7.21 14.37 22.56
C ALA A 158 -5.69 14.26 22.55
N ARG A 159 -5.09 14.03 23.72
CA ARG A 159 -3.66 13.83 23.91
C ARG A 159 -3.36 12.36 24.02
N TYR A 160 -2.38 11.88 23.23
CA TYR A 160 -1.93 10.48 23.19
C TYR A 160 -0.45 10.34 23.44
N ALA A 161 -0.03 9.21 24.04
CA ALA A 161 1.37 8.91 24.31
C ALA A 161 2.17 8.64 23.02
N ALA A 162 1.54 8.03 22.02
CA ALA A 162 2.17 7.71 20.74
C ALA A 162 1.13 7.67 19.61
N VAL A 163 1.59 7.80 18.38
CA VAL A 163 0.75 7.70 17.18
C VAL A 163 1.35 6.69 16.19
N ILE A 164 0.52 5.77 15.71
CA ILE A 164 0.85 4.83 14.64
C ILE A 164 0.02 5.17 13.40
N ILE A 165 0.69 5.62 12.36
CA ILE A 165 0.07 5.95 11.08
C ILE A 165 -0.08 4.67 10.26
N ALA A 166 -1.30 4.24 9.98
CA ALA A 166 -1.64 3.06 9.20
C ALA A 166 -2.66 3.39 8.08
N ASN A 167 -2.60 4.62 7.57
CA ASN A 167 -3.57 5.19 6.61
C ASN A 167 -3.45 4.64 5.18
N GLY A 168 -2.44 3.77 4.91
CA GLY A 168 -2.16 3.22 3.58
C GLY A 168 -1.59 4.25 2.59
N HIS A 169 -1.16 3.77 1.41
CA HIS A 169 -0.54 4.61 0.38
C HIS A 169 -1.13 4.45 -1.03
N ASN A 170 -2.16 3.59 -1.20
CA ASN A 170 -2.78 3.31 -2.49
C ASN A 170 -4.22 3.89 -2.57
N TRP A 171 -4.41 5.14 -2.14
CA TRP A 171 -5.74 5.75 -2.12
C TRP A 171 -5.79 7.16 -2.75
N SER A 172 -4.66 7.85 -2.90
CA SER A 172 -4.57 9.17 -3.54
C SER A 172 -4.10 9.02 -4.98
N PRO A 173 -4.96 9.20 -6.00
CA PRO A 173 -4.62 8.99 -7.40
C PRO A 173 -3.47 9.88 -7.88
N LYS A 174 -2.54 9.32 -8.64
CA LYS A 174 -1.53 10.06 -9.36
C LYS A 174 -1.98 10.26 -10.80
N LEU A 175 -2.56 11.43 -11.09
CA LEU A 175 -2.93 11.80 -12.46
C LEU A 175 -1.75 12.45 -13.17
N PRO A 176 -1.42 12.03 -14.39
CA PRO A 176 -0.47 12.75 -15.24
C PRO A 176 -1.12 14.02 -15.80
N ALA A 177 -0.31 14.98 -16.17
CA ALA A 177 -0.74 16.15 -16.94
C ALA A 177 -0.22 15.99 -18.37
N TYR A 178 -1.11 16.13 -19.32
CA TYR A 178 -0.78 16.17 -20.76
C TYR A 178 -1.41 17.40 -21.39
N ASP A 179 -0.75 17.96 -22.39
CA ASP A 179 -1.31 19.06 -23.17
C ASP A 179 -2.61 18.62 -23.85
N GLY A 180 -3.63 19.48 -23.84
CA GLY A 180 -4.91 19.27 -24.51
C GLY A 180 -5.90 18.36 -23.76
N MET A 181 -5.62 17.93 -22.53
CA MET A 181 -6.56 17.11 -21.76
C MET A 181 -7.92 17.80 -21.57
N ASP A 182 -7.92 19.11 -21.33
CA ASP A 182 -9.16 19.88 -21.07
C ASP A 182 -10.06 20.00 -22.33
N ASP A 183 -9.50 19.82 -23.53
CA ASP A 183 -10.24 19.85 -24.78
C ASP A 183 -10.82 18.48 -25.19
N PHE A 184 -10.35 17.41 -24.55
CA PHE A 184 -10.73 16.04 -24.90
C PHE A 184 -12.20 15.77 -24.57
N ARG A 185 -12.96 15.26 -25.55
CA ARG A 185 -14.40 14.98 -25.40
C ARG A 185 -14.75 13.63 -24.82
N GLY A 186 -13.81 12.69 -24.83
CA GLY A 186 -14.01 11.38 -24.23
C GLY A 186 -13.96 11.46 -22.70
N GLU A 187 -14.33 10.38 -22.07
CA GLU A 187 -14.27 10.26 -20.63
C GLU A 187 -12.84 9.92 -20.17
N MET A 188 -12.39 10.53 -19.08
CA MET A 188 -11.11 10.23 -18.43
C MET A 188 -11.34 9.86 -16.98
N ILE A 189 -10.86 8.70 -16.57
CA ILE A 189 -10.92 8.25 -15.18
C ILE A 189 -9.54 7.76 -14.71
N HIS A 190 -9.30 7.85 -13.39
CA HIS A 190 -8.21 7.11 -12.78
C HIS A 190 -8.65 5.68 -12.47
N ALA A 191 -7.71 4.72 -12.46
CA ALA A 191 -8.00 3.30 -12.17
C ALA A 191 -8.65 3.08 -10.79
N SER A 192 -8.50 4.01 -9.82
CA SER A 192 -9.21 3.96 -8.55
C SER A 192 -10.74 4.06 -8.68
N SER A 193 -11.22 4.73 -9.74
CA SER A 193 -12.65 4.87 -10.05
C SER A 193 -13.18 3.72 -10.92
N TYR A 194 -12.28 2.92 -11.51
CA TYR A 194 -12.66 1.71 -12.23
C TYR A 194 -13.08 0.63 -11.24
N LYS A 195 -14.29 0.08 -11.38
CA LYS A 195 -14.83 -0.92 -10.45
C LYS A 195 -15.17 -2.24 -11.09
N GLU A 196 -15.61 -2.24 -12.34
CA GLU A 196 -16.09 -3.44 -13.01
C GLU A 196 -16.00 -3.34 -14.53
N ALA A 197 -15.91 -4.50 -15.19
CA ALA A 197 -15.78 -4.62 -16.64
C ALA A 197 -16.96 -4.03 -17.43
N ALA A 198 -18.13 -3.86 -16.80
CA ALA A 198 -19.29 -3.21 -17.42
C ALA A 198 -18.97 -1.78 -17.92
N THR A 199 -18.05 -1.08 -17.23
CA THR A 199 -17.55 0.24 -17.63
C THR A 199 -16.89 0.25 -19.03
N LEU A 200 -16.34 -0.88 -19.46
CA LEU A 200 -15.61 -1.01 -20.74
C LEU A 200 -16.50 -1.42 -21.91
N ARG A 201 -17.71 -1.92 -21.63
CA ARG A 201 -18.53 -2.63 -22.61
C ARG A 201 -18.85 -1.76 -23.84
N GLY A 202 -18.44 -2.28 -25.01
CA GLY A 202 -18.71 -1.67 -26.31
C GLY A 202 -17.96 -0.36 -26.59
N ARG A 203 -17.08 0.07 -25.70
CA ARG A 203 -16.32 1.33 -25.81
C ARG A 203 -14.94 1.10 -26.44
N LYS A 204 -14.38 2.15 -27.03
CA LYS A 204 -12.98 2.22 -27.42
C LYS A 204 -12.19 2.72 -26.20
N VAL A 205 -11.36 1.87 -25.61
CA VAL A 205 -10.70 2.12 -24.33
C VAL A 205 -9.19 2.27 -24.52
N LEU A 206 -8.61 3.33 -23.96
CA LEU A 206 -7.16 3.49 -23.80
C LEU A 206 -6.80 3.32 -22.32
N VAL A 207 -6.01 2.28 -21.99
CA VAL A 207 -5.43 2.09 -20.66
C VAL A 207 -4.02 2.66 -20.65
N VAL A 208 -3.75 3.65 -19.80
CA VAL A 208 -2.45 4.30 -19.67
C VAL A 208 -1.74 3.81 -18.42
N GLY A 209 -0.64 3.06 -18.59
CA GLY A 209 0.20 2.58 -17.48
C GLY A 209 0.49 1.08 -17.55
N GLY A 210 1.77 0.71 -17.48
CA GLY A 210 2.25 -0.67 -17.60
C GLY A 210 2.40 -1.42 -16.25
N GLY A 211 1.73 -0.97 -15.17
CA GLY A 211 1.71 -1.67 -13.88
C GLY A 211 0.70 -2.82 -13.86
N ASN A 212 0.65 -3.62 -12.77
CA ASN A 212 -0.29 -4.75 -12.66
C ASN A 212 -1.74 -4.31 -12.92
N THR A 213 -2.20 -3.21 -12.31
CA THR A 213 -3.55 -2.67 -12.53
C THR A 213 -3.83 -2.35 -14.00
N GLY A 214 -2.88 -1.71 -14.70
CA GLY A 214 -3.04 -1.41 -16.13
C GLY A 214 -3.11 -2.67 -16.98
N CYS A 215 -2.32 -3.68 -16.66
CA CYS A 215 -2.34 -4.97 -17.33
C CYS A 215 -3.66 -5.71 -17.09
N ASP A 216 -4.17 -5.72 -15.86
CA ASP A 216 -5.43 -6.38 -15.52
C ASP A 216 -6.63 -5.71 -16.22
N ILE A 217 -6.70 -4.36 -16.18
CA ILE A 217 -7.76 -3.62 -16.87
C ILE A 217 -7.67 -3.81 -18.40
N ALA A 218 -6.47 -3.86 -18.98
CA ALA A 218 -6.29 -4.14 -20.41
C ALA A 218 -6.78 -5.56 -20.77
N VAL A 219 -6.56 -6.56 -19.91
CA VAL A 219 -7.09 -7.92 -20.07
C VAL A 219 -8.63 -7.91 -20.05
N GLU A 220 -9.26 -7.19 -19.12
CA GLU A 220 -10.72 -7.03 -19.11
C GLU A 220 -11.21 -6.25 -20.35
N GLY A 221 -10.43 -5.26 -20.80
CA GLY A 221 -10.68 -4.52 -22.03
C GLY A 221 -10.72 -5.42 -23.27
N ALA A 222 -9.81 -6.39 -23.36
CA ALA A 222 -9.80 -7.38 -24.45
C ALA A 222 -11.09 -8.18 -24.54
N GLN A 223 -11.77 -8.38 -23.42
CA GLN A 223 -12.97 -9.21 -23.33
C GLN A 223 -14.29 -8.42 -23.45
N ASN A 224 -14.28 -7.12 -23.14
CA ASN A 224 -15.50 -6.31 -22.98
C ASN A 224 -15.54 -5.06 -23.84
N ALA A 225 -14.40 -4.48 -24.20
CA ALA A 225 -14.33 -3.26 -25.01
C ALA A 225 -14.51 -3.57 -26.51
N ALA A 226 -14.97 -2.60 -27.28
CA ALA A 226 -14.97 -2.71 -28.74
C ALA A 226 -13.54 -2.65 -29.30
N VAL A 227 -12.67 -1.82 -28.69
CA VAL A 227 -11.23 -1.71 -28.97
C VAL A 227 -10.51 -1.44 -27.65
N CYS A 228 -9.40 -2.13 -27.40
CA CYS A 228 -8.56 -1.87 -26.24
C CYS A 228 -7.12 -1.54 -26.65
N TRP A 229 -6.70 -0.31 -26.39
CA TRP A 229 -5.30 0.12 -26.47
C TRP A 229 -4.67 0.11 -25.08
N HIS A 230 -3.41 -0.31 -25.00
CA HIS A 230 -2.63 -0.29 -23.77
C HIS A 230 -1.33 0.49 -23.96
N SER A 231 -1.26 1.69 -23.39
CA SER A 231 -0.08 2.56 -23.48
C SER A 231 0.92 2.21 -22.39
N VAL A 232 2.11 1.78 -22.83
CA VAL A 232 3.23 1.38 -21.98
C VAL A 232 4.47 2.17 -22.34
N ARG A 233 4.88 3.09 -21.45
CA ARG A 233 6.05 3.98 -21.66
C ARG A 233 7.40 3.27 -21.52
N ARG A 234 7.50 2.27 -20.62
CA ARG A 234 8.74 1.58 -20.24
C ARG A 234 8.58 0.09 -20.34
N GLY A 235 9.69 -0.60 -20.61
CA GLY A 235 9.71 -2.05 -20.58
C GLY A 235 9.74 -2.64 -19.17
N TYR A 236 9.03 -3.73 -19.00
CA TYR A 236 8.95 -4.52 -17.76
C TYR A 236 9.26 -5.98 -18.00
N TRP A 237 9.67 -6.66 -16.92
CA TRP A 237 9.68 -8.12 -16.89
C TRP A 237 8.27 -8.60 -16.55
N TYR A 238 7.73 -9.47 -17.38
CA TYR A 238 6.45 -10.15 -17.14
C TYR A 238 6.72 -11.52 -16.56
N ALA A 239 6.12 -11.83 -15.42
CA ALA A 239 6.26 -13.08 -14.73
C ALA A 239 4.92 -13.82 -14.69
N PRO A 240 4.87 -15.12 -14.98
CA PRO A 240 3.67 -15.91 -14.81
C PRO A 240 3.35 -16.09 -13.31
N LYS A 241 2.07 -16.21 -12.97
CA LYS A 241 1.64 -16.52 -11.58
C LYS A 241 2.10 -17.92 -11.15
N TYR A 242 2.21 -18.86 -12.08
CA TYR A 242 2.59 -20.24 -11.81
C TYR A 242 3.84 -20.64 -12.60
N VAL A 243 4.76 -21.32 -11.94
CA VAL A 243 5.95 -21.91 -12.52
C VAL A 243 6.00 -23.37 -12.09
N PHE A 244 6.05 -24.30 -13.04
CA PHE A 244 5.98 -25.75 -12.80
C PHE A 244 4.78 -26.16 -11.91
N GLY A 245 3.61 -25.54 -12.14
CA GLY A 245 2.38 -25.83 -11.39
C GLY A 245 2.34 -25.27 -9.95
N ARG A 246 3.33 -24.48 -9.55
CA ARG A 246 3.42 -23.87 -8.22
C ARG A 246 3.42 -22.35 -8.30
N PRO A 247 2.89 -21.62 -7.31
CA PRO A 247 3.00 -20.16 -7.24
C PRO A 247 4.43 -19.68 -7.40
N ALA A 248 4.63 -18.66 -8.24
CA ALA A 248 5.97 -18.21 -8.65
C ALA A 248 6.78 -17.63 -7.47
N ASP A 249 6.13 -16.99 -6.50
CA ASP A 249 6.76 -16.45 -5.29
C ASP A 249 7.30 -17.58 -4.39
N GLN A 250 6.59 -18.71 -4.27
CA GLN A 250 7.08 -19.89 -3.53
C GLN A 250 8.32 -20.50 -4.19
N VAL A 251 8.34 -20.58 -5.52
CA VAL A 251 9.50 -21.07 -6.26
C VAL A 251 10.68 -20.10 -6.11
N ASN A 252 10.41 -18.79 -6.18
CA ASN A 252 11.45 -17.77 -6.01
C ASN A 252 12.07 -17.79 -4.60
N ASP A 253 11.24 -17.96 -3.56
CA ASP A 253 11.71 -18.05 -2.18
C ASP A 253 12.63 -19.27 -1.96
N GLN A 254 12.26 -20.44 -2.50
CA GLN A 254 13.11 -21.64 -2.45
C GLN A 254 14.47 -21.45 -3.13
N VAL A 255 14.52 -20.66 -4.22
CA VAL A 255 15.79 -20.30 -4.89
C VAL A 255 16.57 -19.29 -4.05
N ALA A 256 15.88 -18.33 -3.45
CA ALA A 256 16.50 -17.32 -2.55
C ALA A 256 17.11 -17.97 -1.30
N ALA A 257 16.45 -18.99 -0.74
CA ALA A 257 16.94 -19.76 0.42
C ALA A 257 18.28 -20.47 0.19
N LYS A 258 18.67 -20.70 -1.08
CA LYS A 258 19.97 -21.32 -1.43
C LYS A 258 21.16 -20.36 -1.34
N HIS A 259 20.98 -19.13 -0.85
CA HIS A 259 22.03 -18.12 -0.68
C HIS A 259 22.89 -17.85 -1.92
N LEU A 260 22.32 -18.02 -3.11
CA LEU A 260 23.01 -17.73 -4.36
C LEU A 260 23.31 -16.22 -4.49
N PRO A 261 24.49 -15.83 -5.04
CA PRO A 261 24.79 -14.43 -5.32
C PRO A 261 23.71 -13.78 -6.20
N LEU A 262 23.41 -12.50 -5.93
CA LEU A 262 22.34 -11.76 -6.64
C LEU A 262 22.49 -11.85 -8.17
N TRP A 263 23.71 -11.65 -8.71
CA TRP A 263 23.96 -11.72 -10.15
C TRP A 263 23.57 -13.06 -10.77
N LEU A 264 23.81 -14.16 -10.03
CA LEU A 264 23.45 -15.51 -10.50
C LEU A 264 21.93 -15.71 -10.44
N ARG A 265 21.28 -15.25 -9.39
CA ARG A 265 19.81 -15.26 -9.29
C ARG A 265 19.18 -14.44 -10.41
N GLN A 266 19.69 -13.24 -10.69
CA GLN A 266 19.24 -12.38 -11.79
C GLN A 266 19.39 -13.08 -13.14
N TRP A 267 20.53 -13.72 -13.37
CA TRP A 267 20.81 -14.44 -14.61
C TRP A 267 19.88 -15.65 -14.78
N LEU A 268 19.74 -16.49 -13.74
CA LEU A 268 18.84 -17.66 -13.76
C LEU A 268 17.40 -17.24 -14.03
N PHE A 269 16.91 -16.25 -13.31
CA PHE A 269 15.53 -15.79 -13.44
C PHE A 269 15.27 -15.13 -14.81
N ALA A 270 16.18 -14.31 -15.30
CA ALA A 270 16.08 -13.71 -16.63
C ALA A 270 16.07 -14.79 -17.73
N ARG A 271 16.86 -15.87 -17.58
CA ARG A 271 16.84 -17.02 -18.50
C ARG A 271 15.54 -17.79 -18.41
N ALA A 272 15.03 -18.03 -17.20
CA ALA A 272 13.75 -18.69 -16.99
C ALA A 272 12.61 -17.89 -17.64
N LEU A 273 12.54 -16.57 -17.44
CA LEU A 273 11.55 -15.72 -18.08
C LEU A 273 11.66 -15.72 -19.62
N ARG A 274 12.87 -15.69 -20.15
CA ARG A 274 13.06 -15.79 -21.62
C ARG A 274 12.61 -17.12 -22.20
N LEU A 275 12.73 -18.19 -21.44
CA LEU A 275 12.28 -19.53 -21.88
C LEU A 275 10.75 -19.69 -21.73
N THR A 276 10.15 -19.14 -20.69
CA THR A 276 8.72 -19.31 -20.38
C THR A 276 7.83 -18.26 -21.02
N VAL A 277 8.30 -17.01 -21.11
CA VAL A 277 7.55 -15.85 -21.61
C VAL A 277 8.03 -15.43 -23.01
N GLY A 278 9.32 -15.61 -23.31
CA GLY A 278 9.93 -15.21 -24.55
C GLY A 278 10.36 -13.74 -24.59
N ASP A 279 10.55 -13.22 -25.81
CA ASP A 279 10.86 -11.81 -26.04
C ASP A 279 9.58 -10.99 -26.16
N VAL A 280 9.33 -10.14 -25.19
CA VAL A 280 8.12 -9.30 -25.10
C VAL A 280 8.03 -8.27 -26.23
N THR A 281 9.13 -7.94 -26.91
CA THR A 281 9.12 -7.01 -28.06
C THR A 281 8.35 -7.56 -29.26
N ARG A 282 8.23 -8.89 -29.35
CA ARG A 282 7.38 -9.55 -30.38
C ARG A 282 5.90 -9.20 -30.24
N TYR A 283 5.48 -8.77 -29.05
CA TYR A 283 4.13 -8.34 -28.75
C TYR A 283 3.96 -6.82 -28.87
N GLY A 284 4.96 -6.07 -29.38
CA GLY A 284 4.91 -4.61 -29.45
C GLY A 284 5.14 -3.89 -28.12
N LEU A 285 5.56 -4.61 -27.08
CA LEU A 285 5.89 -4.04 -25.78
C LEU A 285 7.36 -3.58 -25.74
N PRO A 286 7.69 -2.50 -25.00
CA PRO A 286 9.07 -2.06 -24.86
C PRO A 286 9.95 -3.12 -24.18
N LYS A 287 11.22 -3.24 -24.60
CA LYS A 287 12.20 -4.10 -23.96
C LYS A 287 12.44 -3.63 -22.51
N PRO A 288 12.56 -4.57 -21.53
CA PRO A 288 12.95 -4.21 -20.17
C PRO A 288 14.23 -3.37 -20.13
N ASP A 289 14.20 -2.23 -19.45
CA ASP A 289 15.30 -1.26 -19.34
C ASP A 289 16.12 -1.42 -18.05
N HIS A 290 15.92 -2.53 -17.34
CA HIS A 290 16.50 -2.83 -16.04
C HIS A 290 16.70 -4.35 -15.87
N ARG A 291 17.51 -4.74 -14.88
CA ARG A 291 17.70 -6.15 -14.53
C ARG A 291 16.54 -6.64 -13.67
N VAL A 292 16.33 -7.95 -13.67
CA VAL A 292 15.37 -8.59 -12.75
C VAL A 292 15.73 -8.23 -11.31
N TYR A 293 14.72 -8.04 -10.44
CA TYR A 293 14.80 -7.57 -9.05
C TYR A 293 15.17 -6.09 -8.88
N GLU A 294 15.50 -5.34 -9.93
CA GLU A 294 15.67 -3.88 -9.82
C GLU A 294 14.34 -3.11 -9.82
N THR A 295 13.26 -3.77 -10.20
CA THR A 295 11.87 -3.32 -10.08
C THR A 295 10.97 -4.54 -9.88
N HIS A 296 9.75 -4.33 -9.37
CA HIS A 296 8.76 -5.40 -9.35
C HIS A 296 8.45 -5.89 -10.76
N PRO A 297 8.48 -7.20 -11.03
CA PRO A 297 7.96 -7.75 -12.27
C PRO A 297 6.44 -7.52 -12.35
N ILE A 298 5.91 -7.49 -13.55
CA ILE A 298 4.46 -7.55 -13.76
C ILE A 298 4.01 -9.00 -13.62
N VAL A 299 3.23 -9.28 -12.59
CA VAL A 299 2.70 -10.62 -12.34
C VAL A 299 1.36 -10.78 -13.06
N ASN A 300 1.43 -10.96 -14.37
CA ASN A 300 0.25 -11.14 -15.21
C ASN A 300 0.56 -12.08 -16.38
N SER A 301 -0.10 -13.23 -16.43
CA SER A 301 0.08 -14.22 -17.50
C SER A 301 -0.86 -13.95 -18.70
N GLN A 302 -1.94 -13.18 -18.50
CA GLN A 302 -3.02 -13.07 -19.46
C GLN A 302 -2.81 -11.94 -20.47
N LEU A 303 -2.09 -10.88 -20.12
CA LEU A 303 -1.89 -9.74 -21.01
C LEU A 303 -1.23 -10.15 -22.33
N LEU A 304 -0.11 -10.88 -22.25
CA LEU A 304 0.60 -11.33 -23.46
C LEU A 304 -0.25 -12.25 -24.33
N TYR A 305 -1.06 -13.08 -23.70
CA TYR A 305 -2.03 -13.93 -24.39
C TYR A 305 -3.07 -13.07 -25.14
N GLN A 306 -3.66 -12.09 -24.49
CA GLN A 306 -4.63 -11.19 -25.11
C GLN A 306 -4.03 -10.32 -26.24
N ILE A 307 -2.77 -9.89 -26.09
CA ILE A 307 -2.05 -9.21 -27.17
C ILE A 307 -1.87 -10.15 -28.36
N GLY A 308 -1.41 -11.39 -28.11
CA GLY A 308 -1.21 -12.40 -29.14
C GLY A 308 -2.51 -12.77 -29.90
N HIS A 309 -3.66 -12.64 -29.27
CA HIS A 309 -4.98 -12.86 -29.88
C HIS A 309 -5.57 -11.58 -30.52
N GLY A 310 -4.88 -10.44 -30.45
CA GLY A 310 -5.36 -9.18 -31.00
C GLY A 310 -6.44 -8.48 -30.16
N GLY A 311 -6.76 -8.98 -28.96
CA GLY A 311 -7.74 -8.36 -28.05
C GLY A 311 -7.22 -7.08 -27.38
N VAL A 312 -5.88 -6.96 -27.21
CA VAL A 312 -5.21 -5.75 -26.73
C VAL A 312 -4.20 -5.30 -27.76
N ARG A 313 -4.24 -4.02 -28.12
CA ARG A 313 -3.22 -3.40 -28.96
C ARG A 313 -2.26 -2.58 -28.09
N PRO A 314 -1.00 -3.01 -27.90
CA PRO A 314 0.02 -2.18 -27.27
C PRO A 314 0.29 -0.94 -28.11
N VAL A 315 0.40 0.21 -27.44
CA VAL A 315 0.74 1.48 -28.06
C VAL A 315 1.83 2.19 -27.25
N GLY A 316 2.53 3.12 -27.91
CA GLY A 316 3.57 3.90 -27.29
C GLY A 316 3.07 4.89 -26.23
N GLU A 317 3.97 5.71 -25.73
CA GLU A 317 3.67 6.76 -24.75
C GLU A 317 2.67 7.77 -25.33
N VAL A 318 1.73 8.21 -24.50
CA VAL A 318 0.85 9.34 -24.78
C VAL A 318 1.69 10.62 -24.80
N GLN A 319 1.60 11.41 -25.87
CA GLN A 319 2.28 12.69 -26.00
C GLN A 319 1.37 13.86 -25.61
N ARG A 320 0.17 13.92 -26.20
CA ARG A 320 -0.83 14.96 -25.95
C ARG A 320 -2.23 14.46 -26.26
N PHE A 321 -3.20 15.18 -25.80
CA PHE A 321 -4.61 15.03 -26.16
C PHE A 321 -5.00 16.09 -27.18
N ASP A 322 -6.08 15.85 -27.88
CA ASP A 322 -6.84 16.81 -28.61
C ASP A 322 -8.32 16.54 -28.48
N ARG A 323 -9.15 17.32 -29.16
CA ARG A 323 -10.61 17.25 -29.03
C ARG A 323 -11.18 15.87 -29.28
N ASP A 324 -10.64 15.14 -30.23
CA ASP A 324 -11.23 13.90 -30.76
C ASP A 324 -10.37 12.67 -30.45
N GLY A 325 -9.24 12.84 -29.76
CA GLY A 325 -8.38 11.71 -29.48
C GLY A 325 -7.09 11.98 -28.73
N VAL A 326 -6.16 11.08 -28.92
CA VAL A 326 -4.86 11.04 -28.25
C VAL A 326 -3.77 10.85 -29.31
N VAL A 327 -2.77 11.73 -29.29
CA VAL A 327 -1.57 11.62 -30.12
C VAL A 327 -0.49 10.88 -29.31
N LEU A 328 0.05 9.82 -29.90
CA LEU A 328 1.12 9.01 -29.33
C LEU A 328 2.49 9.58 -29.72
N ALA A 329 3.54 9.22 -28.99
CA ALA A 329 4.91 9.67 -29.24
C ALA A 329 5.46 9.32 -30.63
N ASN A 330 4.91 8.30 -31.30
CA ASN A 330 5.24 7.91 -32.67
C ASN A 330 4.46 8.69 -33.73
N GLY A 331 3.62 9.67 -33.34
CA GLY A 331 2.77 10.48 -34.21
C GLY A 331 1.43 9.84 -34.58
N GLU A 332 1.16 8.60 -34.14
CA GLU A 332 -0.13 7.95 -34.37
C GLU A 332 -1.22 8.67 -33.57
N HIS A 333 -2.39 8.87 -34.19
CA HIS A 333 -3.59 9.40 -33.55
C HIS A 333 -4.63 8.29 -33.36
N ILE A 334 -5.11 8.13 -32.10
CA ILE A 334 -6.14 7.19 -31.73
C ILE A 334 -7.33 7.91 -31.09
N GLY A 335 -8.55 7.41 -31.29
CA GLY A 335 -9.80 8.04 -30.78
C GLY A 335 -10.49 7.16 -29.74
N PRO A 336 -10.02 7.12 -28.47
CA PRO A 336 -10.72 6.42 -27.41
C PRO A 336 -11.96 7.17 -26.95
N ASP A 337 -13.01 6.41 -26.55
CA ASP A 337 -14.18 6.97 -25.86
C ASP A 337 -13.93 7.11 -24.36
N LEU A 338 -13.02 6.26 -23.82
CA LEU A 338 -12.63 6.22 -22.42
C LEU A 338 -11.13 6.07 -22.29
N VAL A 339 -10.52 6.92 -21.47
CA VAL A 339 -9.11 6.81 -21.04
C VAL A 339 -9.05 6.45 -19.56
N ILE A 340 -8.35 5.37 -19.23
CA ILE A 340 -8.16 4.93 -17.85
C ILE A 340 -6.70 5.09 -17.46
N PHE A 341 -6.43 5.99 -16.52
CA PHE A 341 -5.09 6.24 -16.00
C PHE A 341 -4.75 5.24 -14.89
N ALA A 342 -4.03 4.18 -15.21
CA ALA A 342 -3.45 3.22 -14.26
C ALA A 342 -2.03 3.65 -13.86
N THR A 343 -1.88 4.90 -13.45
CA THR A 343 -0.61 5.61 -13.26
C THR A 343 -0.12 5.61 -11.82
N GLY A 344 -0.79 4.84 -10.95
CA GLY A 344 -0.41 4.62 -9.56
C GLY A 344 -0.94 5.69 -8.60
N TYR A 345 -0.39 5.72 -7.40
CA TYR A 345 -0.86 6.53 -6.30
C TYR A 345 0.29 7.34 -5.69
N LEU A 346 -0.08 8.39 -4.95
CA LEU A 346 0.84 9.18 -4.15
C LEU A 346 0.58 8.89 -2.67
N PRO A 347 1.62 8.66 -1.85
CA PRO A 347 1.46 8.63 -0.41
C PRO A 347 1.06 10.03 0.06
N ARG A 348 0.02 10.13 0.88
CA ARG A 348 -0.43 11.39 1.45
C ARG A 348 -0.76 11.23 2.91
N PHE A 349 -0.43 12.27 3.66
CA PHE A 349 -0.66 12.41 5.10
C PHE A 349 -1.34 13.76 5.33
N GLU A 350 -2.63 13.87 4.97
CA GLU A 350 -3.39 15.13 4.99
C GLU A 350 -3.50 15.74 6.40
N PHE A 351 -3.29 14.94 7.42
CA PHE A 351 -3.37 15.28 8.83
C PHE A 351 -2.01 15.66 9.47
N LEU A 352 -0.93 15.69 8.69
CA LEU A 352 0.43 15.99 9.17
C LEU A 352 0.91 17.33 8.66
N GLY A 353 1.59 18.07 9.54
CA GLY A 353 2.46 19.16 9.12
C GLY A 353 3.62 18.65 8.24
N PRO A 354 4.11 19.47 7.29
CA PRO A 354 5.09 19.04 6.29
C PRO A 354 6.43 18.56 6.90
N ASP A 355 6.80 19.06 8.06
CA ASP A 355 8.10 18.80 8.68
C ASP A 355 8.13 17.58 9.61
N VAL A 356 6.98 17.01 9.95
CA VAL A 356 6.86 15.94 10.97
C VAL A 356 7.56 14.65 10.54
N LEU A 357 7.52 14.32 9.25
CA LEU A 357 8.17 13.11 8.70
C LEU A 357 9.46 13.42 7.90
N ASP A 358 10.02 14.62 8.02
CA ASP A 358 11.22 15.01 7.27
C ASP A 358 11.13 14.69 5.78
N ALA A 359 9.96 14.94 5.16
CA ALA A 359 9.75 14.62 3.76
C ALA A 359 10.75 15.36 2.86
N ASP A 360 11.24 14.67 1.81
CA ASP A 360 12.05 15.32 0.80
C ASP A 360 11.22 16.24 -0.12
N ALA A 361 11.89 16.90 -1.06
CA ALA A 361 11.25 17.85 -1.98
C ALA A 361 10.14 17.21 -2.83
N GLU A 362 10.19 15.89 -3.02
CA GLU A 362 9.19 15.11 -3.75
C GLU A 362 8.07 14.58 -2.84
N GLY A 363 8.11 14.86 -1.52
CA GLY A 363 7.11 14.43 -0.54
C GLY A 363 7.33 13.01 0.02
N ARG A 364 8.51 12.39 -0.18
CA ARG A 364 8.84 11.10 0.39
C ARG A 364 9.22 11.25 1.87
N PRO A 365 8.55 10.57 2.82
CA PRO A 365 8.94 10.60 4.22
C PRO A 365 10.27 9.90 4.45
N LYS A 366 11.13 10.50 5.28
CA LYS A 366 12.44 9.93 5.69
C LYS A 366 12.28 9.13 6.97
N LEU A 367 11.87 7.87 6.83
CA LEU A 367 11.66 6.97 7.95
C LEU A 367 12.89 6.09 8.19
N ALA A 368 13.30 5.94 9.44
CA ALA A 368 14.24 4.89 9.81
C ALA A 368 13.51 3.53 9.69
N LEU A 369 14.14 2.56 8.99
CA LEU A 369 13.54 1.24 8.72
C LEU A 369 12.17 1.30 8.03
N HIS A 370 11.89 2.31 7.22
CA HIS A 370 10.54 2.53 6.66
C HIS A 370 9.41 2.53 7.71
N THR A 371 9.74 2.78 8.98
CA THR A 371 8.80 2.61 10.09
C THR A 371 8.85 3.81 11.05
N PHE A 372 10.01 4.20 11.55
CA PHE A 372 10.12 5.19 12.61
C PHE A 372 10.39 6.60 12.09
N ALA A 373 9.62 7.58 12.55
CA ALA A 373 9.89 8.99 12.29
C ALA A 373 11.17 9.42 13.05
N ARG A 374 12.18 9.90 12.32
CA ARG A 374 13.53 10.11 12.89
C ARG A 374 13.59 11.13 14.02
N ARG A 375 12.71 12.13 14.00
CA ARG A 375 12.66 13.20 15.02
C ARG A 375 11.69 12.89 16.16
N HIS A 376 10.78 11.96 15.99
CA HIS A 376 9.67 11.70 16.90
C HIS A 376 9.63 10.22 17.31
N PRO A 377 10.27 9.86 18.43
CA PRO A 377 10.36 8.47 18.90
C PRO A 377 9.00 7.80 19.16
N THR A 378 7.96 8.57 19.33
CA THR A 378 6.58 8.13 19.57
C THR A 378 5.70 8.15 18.33
N LEU A 379 6.28 8.44 17.15
CA LEU A 379 5.59 8.39 15.86
C LEU A 379 6.16 7.27 14.99
N ALA A 380 5.29 6.39 14.54
CA ALA A 380 5.65 5.35 13.58
C ALA A 380 4.64 5.27 12.43
N VAL A 381 5.11 4.76 11.29
CA VAL A 381 4.28 4.49 10.10
C VAL A 381 4.31 3.00 9.83
N ALA A 382 3.15 2.35 9.77
CA ALA A 382 3.00 0.94 9.50
C ALA A 382 2.49 0.70 8.06
N GLY A 383 3.13 -0.20 7.32
CA GLY A 383 2.70 -0.59 5.98
C GLY A 383 3.13 0.35 4.84
N MET A 384 4.04 1.30 5.10
CA MET A 384 4.64 2.15 4.05
C MET A 384 5.80 1.44 3.38
N VAL A 385 5.54 0.24 2.88
CA VAL A 385 6.51 -0.64 2.21
C VAL A 385 5.86 -1.37 1.04
N GLN A 386 6.66 -1.67 0.03
CA GLN A 386 6.26 -2.43 -1.14
C GLN A 386 7.25 -3.61 -1.33
N PRO A 387 7.00 -4.74 -0.64
CA PRO A 387 7.87 -5.90 -0.74
C PRO A 387 7.70 -6.62 -2.08
N ASP A 388 8.72 -7.37 -2.50
CA ASP A 388 8.70 -8.27 -3.65
C ASP A 388 7.84 -9.53 -3.45
N SER A 389 7.11 -9.61 -2.33
CA SER A 389 6.12 -10.63 -1.99
C SER A 389 4.98 -10.01 -1.18
N GLY A 390 4.25 -10.80 -0.35
CA GLY A 390 3.13 -10.31 0.46
C GLY A 390 3.54 -9.30 1.53
N VAL A 391 2.66 -8.32 1.79
CA VAL A 391 2.94 -7.22 2.71
C VAL A 391 2.52 -7.52 4.16
N PHE A 392 1.50 -8.37 4.39
CA PHE A 392 0.93 -8.57 5.74
C PHE A 392 1.93 -9.12 6.75
N PRO A 393 2.78 -10.14 6.43
CA PRO A 393 3.81 -10.60 7.35
C PRO A 393 4.82 -9.49 7.71
N ILE A 394 5.16 -8.65 6.75
CA ILE A 394 6.07 -7.51 6.98
C ILE A 394 5.46 -6.54 7.99
N VAL A 395 4.21 -6.16 7.79
CA VAL A 395 3.52 -5.21 8.67
C VAL A 395 3.31 -5.79 10.07
N HIS A 396 3.04 -7.10 10.17
CA HIS A 396 2.99 -7.79 11.46
C HIS A 396 4.31 -7.55 12.23
N TRP A 397 5.45 -7.82 11.64
CA TRP A 397 6.75 -7.64 12.31
C TRP A 397 7.13 -6.16 12.52
N GLN A 398 6.73 -5.25 11.62
CA GLN A 398 6.85 -3.81 11.89
C GLN A 398 6.11 -3.43 13.17
N THR A 399 4.86 -3.85 13.30
CA THR A 399 4.03 -3.45 14.45
C THR A 399 4.41 -4.15 15.75
N VAL A 400 4.92 -5.39 15.70
CA VAL A 400 5.58 -6.04 16.85
C VAL A 400 6.79 -5.23 17.30
N THR A 401 7.62 -4.79 16.36
CA THR A 401 8.81 -3.96 16.67
C THR A 401 8.41 -2.62 17.29
N ILE A 402 7.38 -1.96 16.74
CA ILE A 402 6.84 -0.71 17.28
C ILE A 402 6.33 -0.91 18.72
N ALA A 403 5.51 -1.93 18.94
CA ALA A 403 4.91 -2.17 20.24
C ALA A 403 5.96 -2.48 21.32
N ARG A 404 6.96 -3.31 21.01
CA ARG A 404 8.08 -3.60 21.91
C ARG A 404 8.98 -2.37 22.16
N TRP A 405 9.20 -1.56 21.13
CA TRP A 405 9.91 -0.30 21.25
C TRP A 405 9.21 0.65 22.23
N LEU A 406 7.90 0.84 22.09
CA LEU A 406 7.13 1.69 23.01
C LEU A 406 7.19 1.13 24.45
N ARG A 407 7.12 -0.20 24.62
CA ARG A 407 7.24 -0.82 25.94
C ARG A 407 8.65 -0.63 26.55
N LEU A 408 9.70 -0.76 25.75
CA LEU A 408 11.07 -0.50 26.23
C LEU A 408 11.22 0.95 26.72
N ARG A 409 10.61 1.91 26.03
CA ARG A 409 10.65 3.32 26.45
C ARG A 409 10.03 3.56 27.83
N GLU A 410 8.97 2.85 28.17
CA GLU A 410 8.34 2.92 29.49
C GLU A 410 9.16 2.19 30.56
N ALA A 411 9.68 1.01 30.22
CA ALA A 411 10.33 0.11 31.18
C ALA A 411 11.79 0.51 31.48
N ASP A 412 12.54 0.93 30.47
CA ASP A 412 13.96 1.33 30.59
C ASP A 412 14.30 2.50 29.65
N PRO A 413 14.10 3.74 30.10
CA PRO A 413 14.37 4.94 29.30
C PRO A 413 15.82 5.08 28.85
N ARG A 414 16.81 4.58 29.64
CA ARG A 414 18.23 4.66 29.27
C ARG A 414 18.52 3.78 28.06
N ARG A 415 18.15 2.52 28.16
CA ARG A 415 18.33 1.56 27.07
C ARG A 415 17.52 1.95 25.84
N ALA A 416 16.33 2.51 26.04
CA ALA A 416 15.54 3.07 24.96
C ALA A 416 16.28 4.19 24.22
N ALA A 417 16.97 5.08 24.94
CA ALA A 417 17.76 6.14 24.30
C ALA A 417 18.91 5.58 23.44
N GLU A 418 19.64 4.57 23.93
CA GLU A 418 20.71 3.89 23.19
C GLU A 418 20.17 3.20 21.94
N PHE A 419 19.10 2.42 22.08
CA PHE A 419 18.42 1.76 20.95
C PHE A 419 17.96 2.77 19.91
N TRP A 420 17.34 3.88 20.33
CA TRP A 420 16.88 4.93 19.44
C TRP A 420 18.00 5.58 18.65
N GLN A 421 19.15 5.86 19.30
CA GLN A 421 20.33 6.37 18.60
C GLN A 421 20.79 5.42 17.51
N GLY A 422 20.78 4.11 17.75
CA GLY A 422 21.06 3.10 16.74
C GLY A 422 20.07 3.12 15.56
N ILE A 423 18.77 3.26 15.87
CA ILE A 423 17.72 3.33 14.85
C ILE A 423 17.89 4.59 13.96
N VAL A 424 18.04 5.77 14.57
CA VAL A 424 18.15 7.03 13.79
C VAL A 424 19.48 7.15 13.04
N ALA A 425 20.53 6.50 13.53
CA ALA A 425 21.82 6.42 12.85
C ALA A 425 21.78 5.47 11.64
N THR A 426 20.78 4.59 11.56
CA THR A 426 20.60 3.69 10.41
C THR A 426 20.45 4.54 9.13
N PRO A 427 21.31 4.35 8.12
CA PRO A 427 21.21 5.10 6.88
C PRO A 427 19.83 4.95 6.25
N ASP A 428 19.36 5.97 5.54
CA ASP A 428 18.22 5.87 4.65
C ASP A 428 18.60 4.99 3.45
N ARG A 429 18.60 3.68 3.67
CA ARG A 429 18.91 2.69 2.65
C ARG A 429 17.64 1.95 2.24
N ARG A 430 17.66 1.50 1.02
CA ARG A 430 16.66 0.56 0.54
C ARG A 430 17.00 -0.84 1.05
N TRP A 431 16.06 -1.46 1.74
CA TRP A 431 16.20 -2.80 2.32
C TRP A 431 16.06 -3.88 1.23
N THR A 432 16.98 -3.85 0.28
CA THR A 432 17.03 -4.79 -0.84
C THR A 432 18.49 -5.11 -1.17
N ASP A 433 18.73 -6.28 -1.66
CA ASP A 433 20.00 -6.74 -2.20
C ASP A 433 20.22 -6.29 -3.66
N ALA A 434 19.16 -5.80 -4.32
CA ALA A 434 19.20 -5.29 -5.68
C ALA A 434 19.32 -3.76 -5.74
N ARG A 435 19.91 -3.25 -6.82
CA ARG A 435 19.96 -1.82 -7.10
C ARG A 435 18.61 -1.36 -7.65
N VAL A 436 17.72 -0.93 -6.79
CA VAL A 436 16.40 -0.45 -7.18
C VAL A 436 16.49 0.88 -7.95
N LYS A 437 15.67 1.01 -8.98
CA LYS A 437 15.62 2.21 -9.84
C LYS A 437 15.14 3.43 -9.02
N ASN A 438 15.84 4.58 -9.18
CA ASN A 438 15.49 5.79 -8.46
C ASN A 438 14.29 6.49 -9.13
N SER A 439 13.10 6.27 -8.61
CA SER A 439 11.88 6.98 -9.02
C SER A 439 10.84 6.97 -7.90
N THR A 440 9.88 7.89 -7.94
CA THR A 440 8.79 8.00 -6.97
C THR A 440 7.99 6.69 -6.80
N ARG A 441 7.87 5.89 -7.86
CA ARG A 441 7.20 4.59 -7.84
C ARG A 441 7.92 3.57 -6.95
N HIS A 442 9.25 3.67 -6.80
CA HIS A 442 10.10 2.67 -6.16
C HIS A 442 10.62 3.11 -4.79
N TRP A 443 10.04 4.16 -4.20
CA TRP A 443 10.49 4.69 -2.90
C TRP A 443 10.38 3.71 -1.76
N PHE A 444 9.35 2.86 -1.79
CA PHE A 444 9.03 1.93 -0.71
C PHE A 444 9.35 0.49 -1.05
N GLU A 445 10.02 0.23 -2.18
CA GLU A 445 10.42 -1.13 -2.56
C GLU A 445 11.47 -1.70 -1.60
N ILE A 446 11.18 -2.89 -1.12
CA ILE A 446 12.04 -3.66 -0.24
C ILE A 446 12.08 -5.13 -0.70
N SER A 447 13.16 -5.84 -0.40
CA SER A 447 13.17 -7.30 -0.44
C SER A 447 12.51 -7.85 0.82
N HIS A 448 11.47 -8.67 0.65
CA HIS A 448 10.72 -9.29 1.74
C HIS A 448 11.66 -9.94 2.76
N THR A 449 12.54 -10.83 2.29
CA THR A 449 13.45 -11.60 3.15
C THR A 449 14.50 -10.72 3.83
N VAL A 450 15.09 -9.73 3.12
CA VAL A 450 16.12 -8.85 3.68
C VAL A 450 15.55 -7.97 4.77
N TYR A 451 14.40 -7.39 4.51
CA TYR A 451 13.75 -6.49 5.46
C TYR A 451 13.20 -7.23 6.68
N LEU A 452 12.60 -8.41 6.47
CA LEU A 452 12.10 -9.25 7.55
C LEU A 452 13.23 -9.65 8.52
N ARG A 453 14.38 -10.08 7.99
CA ARG A 453 15.56 -10.39 8.82
C ARG A 453 16.05 -9.16 9.61
N ALA A 454 16.02 -7.98 9.02
CA ALA A 454 16.38 -6.76 9.72
C ALA A 454 15.44 -6.47 10.89
N LEU A 455 14.12 -6.59 10.71
CA LEU A 455 13.14 -6.44 11.78
C LEU A 455 13.33 -7.51 12.88
N GLN A 456 13.51 -8.77 12.49
CA GLN A 456 13.71 -9.87 13.44
C GLN A 456 15.01 -9.73 14.24
N GLY A 457 16.09 -9.19 13.64
CA GLY A 457 17.31 -8.87 14.33
C GLY A 457 17.11 -7.84 15.45
N LEU A 458 16.32 -6.79 15.18
CA LEU A 458 15.99 -5.78 16.20
C LEU A 458 15.15 -6.34 17.35
N LEU A 459 14.30 -7.36 17.07
CA LEU A 459 13.49 -7.97 18.12
C LEU A 459 14.34 -8.65 19.19
N GLY A 460 15.47 -9.27 18.82
CA GLY A 460 16.42 -9.84 19.78
C GLY A 460 16.97 -8.78 20.73
N ASP A 461 17.29 -7.59 20.22
CA ASP A 461 17.75 -6.46 21.02
C ASP A 461 16.66 -5.91 21.96
N LEU A 462 15.40 -5.98 21.53
CA LEU A 462 14.24 -5.54 22.31
C LEU A 462 13.79 -6.58 23.36
N GLU A 463 13.98 -7.89 23.11
CA GLU A 463 13.60 -8.98 24.03
C GLU A 463 14.58 -9.13 25.19
N ALA A 464 15.86 -8.91 24.98
CA ALA A 464 16.86 -8.94 26.06
C ALA A 464 16.63 -7.86 27.15
N ALA A 465 15.52 -7.11 27.05
CA ALA A 465 15.08 -6.07 27.98
C ALA A 465 13.99 -6.52 28.99
N ARG A 466 13.70 -7.80 29.06
CA ARG A 466 12.76 -8.36 30.07
C ARG A 466 13.39 -8.64 31.40
#